data_8fb25b79e3fc1a18cacf2fab1cccc114
#
_entry.id   8fb25b79e3fc1a18cacf2fab1cccc114
#
_cell.length_a   1.000
_cell.length_b   1.000
_cell.length_c   1.000
_cell.angle_alpha   90.00
_cell.angle_beta   90.00
_cell.angle_gamma   90.00
#
_symmetry.space_group_name_H-M   'P 1'
#
loop_
_entity.id
_entity.type
_entity.pdbx_description
1 polymer ?
#
loop_
_entity_poly.entity_id
_entity_poly.type
_entity_poly.pdbx_seq_one_letter_code
_entity_poly.pdbx_strand_id
1 'polypeptide(L)'
;MGDIEFVILLLGAAAILVRLAELISVPYPIVLVVGGLAIGLVPGLRDLDLDPHVVFVVFLPPLLHAAGWQSSPRELLAELRPLALLAVGLVLATMGAVAMVAHAIVPGMSWEAAFVLGAIVGPTDPVSATATFSRIGAPARVRLLVEGEAMINDGTALVAYRVALVAATTGAFSAGDALLDFLVSASGGIAVGLAAGWLGTQAVRRQSDVALSIFITVIVAYGSYIVAEEIGVSGVLAAVASGIYSGWNAHSAMDAGTRLSGVAFWGVMVFGLEALLFVLLGLQAPRLAQELDIGALALQALVVALTVIAVRMAWTAIPFGSIGNGARERIAVGWAGMRGAISLAAALAVPIEVQERPQILLLTFGVIAVTLLGQGLTLAPLLRRLGLPGANPFSPDEATARLEAAQAALDRLDELEDEGAAAEPLRRLRELYRMRFAVCVAVLGGGELPEDGRRELREYGAMRRELIAVERASLLSLRNDGRLRQDVVRSVERELDLDEARLRR
;
A
#
# COMPACT_ATOMS: atom_id res chain seq x y z
N MET A 1 -28.46 -17.13 3.22
CA MET A 1 -27.03 -16.98 3.58
C MET A 1 -26.92 -15.76 4.46
N GLY A 2 -26.27 -15.84 5.62
CA GLY A 2 -26.04 -14.69 6.49
C GLY A 2 -24.94 -13.79 5.93
N ASP A 3 -24.84 -12.56 6.43
CA ASP A 3 -23.82 -11.60 5.93
C ASP A 3 -22.39 -12.09 6.16
N ILE A 4 -22.13 -12.76 7.28
CA ILE A 4 -20.84 -13.35 7.62
C ILE A 4 -20.46 -14.49 6.66
N GLU A 5 -21.43 -15.38 6.35
CA GLU A 5 -21.22 -16.49 5.41
C GLU A 5 -20.86 -15.98 4.01
N PHE A 6 -21.50 -14.88 3.60
CA PHE A 6 -21.22 -14.24 2.33
C PHE A 6 -19.83 -13.60 2.27
N VAL A 7 -19.40 -12.90 3.33
CA VAL A 7 -18.04 -12.34 3.42
C VAL A 7 -16.98 -13.45 3.38
N ILE A 8 -17.21 -14.58 4.08
CA ILE A 8 -16.28 -15.73 4.03
C ILE A 8 -16.19 -16.30 2.60
N LEU A 9 -17.31 -16.41 1.90
CA LEU A 9 -17.35 -16.88 0.51
C LEU A 9 -16.60 -15.91 -0.43
N LEU A 10 -16.77 -14.60 -0.24
CA LEU A 10 -16.02 -13.59 -1.01
C LEU A 10 -14.52 -13.66 -0.75
N LEU A 11 -14.09 -13.87 0.51
CA LEU A 11 -12.68 -14.07 0.83
C LEU A 11 -12.12 -15.34 0.17
N GLY A 12 -12.90 -16.43 0.17
CA GLY A 12 -12.53 -17.67 -0.54
C GLY A 12 -12.42 -17.46 -2.05
N ALA A 13 -13.37 -16.75 -2.65
CA ALA A 13 -13.33 -16.38 -4.06
C ALA A 13 -12.12 -15.48 -4.37
N ALA A 14 -11.85 -14.48 -3.52
CA ALA A 14 -10.70 -13.61 -3.67
C ALA A 14 -9.38 -14.41 -3.68
N ALA A 15 -9.21 -15.39 -2.77
CA ALA A 15 -8.03 -16.23 -2.75
C ALA A 15 -7.84 -17.03 -4.06
N ILE A 16 -8.90 -17.56 -4.62
CA ILE A 16 -8.89 -18.27 -5.91
C ILE A 16 -8.53 -17.30 -7.05
N LEU A 17 -9.13 -16.12 -7.09
CA LEU A 17 -8.89 -15.10 -8.10
C LEU A 17 -7.44 -14.57 -8.04
N VAL A 18 -6.88 -14.39 -6.84
CA VAL A 18 -5.47 -14.02 -6.68
C VAL A 18 -4.55 -15.11 -7.23
N ARG A 19 -4.84 -16.37 -6.96
CA ARG A 19 -4.07 -17.48 -7.53
C ARG A 19 -4.17 -17.51 -9.06
N LEU A 20 -5.34 -17.23 -9.61
CA LEU A 20 -5.52 -17.08 -11.05
C LEU A 20 -4.70 -15.92 -11.62
N ALA A 21 -4.67 -14.77 -10.93
CA ALA A 21 -3.89 -13.60 -11.32
C ALA A 21 -2.39 -13.93 -11.44
N GLU A 22 -1.86 -14.72 -10.51
CA GLU A 22 -0.47 -15.20 -10.57
C GLU A 22 -0.21 -16.06 -11.80
N LEU A 23 -1.12 -17.01 -12.09
CA LEU A 23 -0.99 -17.92 -13.25
C LEU A 23 -0.99 -17.19 -14.58
N ILE A 24 -1.87 -16.18 -14.75
CA ILE A 24 -1.97 -15.39 -15.98
C ILE A 24 -1.03 -14.18 -16.01
N SER A 25 -0.25 -13.99 -14.94
CA SER A 25 0.71 -12.87 -14.79
C SER A 25 0.08 -11.47 -14.91
N VAL A 26 -1.16 -11.30 -14.46
CA VAL A 26 -1.89 -10.02 -14.37
C VAL A 26 -1.85 -9.50 -12.93
N PRO A 27 -1.82 -8.17 -12.68
CA PRO A 27 -1.97 -7.63 -11.32
C PRO A 27 -3.28 -8.09 -10.68
N TYR A 28 -3.19 -8.61 -9.44
CA TYR A 28 -4.36 -9.20 -8.76
C TYR A 28 -5.56 -8.25 -8.59
N PRO A 29 -5.41 -6.93 -8.39
CA PRO A 29 -6.55 -6.03 -8.27
C PRO A 29 -7.47 -6.07 -9.49
N ILE A 30 -6.89 -6.18 -10.69
CA ILE A 30 -7.64 -6.28 -11.94
C ILE A 30 -8.49 -7.55 -11.98
N VAL A 31 -7.88 -8.69 -11.63
CA VAL A 31 -8.57 -9.99 -11.65
C VAL A 31 -9.66 -10.05 -10.59
N LEU A 32 -9.44 -9.41 -9.44
CA LEU A 32 -10.44 -9.31 -8.36
C LEU A 32 -11.64 -8.48 -8.77
N VAL A 33 -11.45 -7.33 -9.43
CA VAL A 33 -12.56 -6.51 -9.95
C VAL A 33 -13.35 -7.26 -11.02
N VAL A 34 -12.67 -7.87 -11.99
CA VAL A 34 -13.34 -8.65 -13.06
C VAL A 34 -14.04 -9.89 -12.48
N GLY A 35 -13.42 -10.56 -11.52
CA GLY A 35 -14.03 -11.68 -10.80
C GLY A 35 -15.24 -11.26 -9.98
N GLY A 36 -15.15 -10.14 -9.26
CA GLY A 36 -16.28 -9.54 -8.55
C GLY A 36 -17.43 -9.19 -9.47
N LEU A 37 -17.15 -8.60 -10.64
CA LEU A 37 -18.14 -8.34 -11.70
C LEU A 37 -18.83 -9.65 -12.14
N ALA A 38 -18.05 -10.71 -12.42
CA ALA A 38 -18.58 -12.01 -12.83
C ALA A 38 -19.48 -12.62 -11.74
N ILE A 39 -19.09 -12.51 -10.46
CA ILE A 39 -19.89 -12.94 -9.32
C ILE A 39 -21.19 -12.13 -9.25
N GLY A 40 -21.14 -10.80 -9.42
CA GLY A 40 -22.30 -9.91 -9.38
C GLY A 40 -23.33 -10.16 -10.49
N LEU A 41 -22.92 -10.81 -11.59
CA LEU A 41 -23.84 -11.21 -12.68
C LEU A 41 -24.61 -12.50 -12.37
N VAL A 42 -24.28 -13.22 -11.28
CA VAL A 42 -24.97 -14.48 -10.94
C VAL A 42 -26.36 -14.16 -10.34
N PRO A 43 -27.46 -14.63 -10.98
CA PRO A 43 -28.80 -14.36 -10.46
C PRO A 43 -29.01 -14.98 -9.08
N GLY A 44 -29.63 -14.23 -8.18
CA GLY A 44 -29.97 -14.72 -6.83
C GLY A 44 -28.85 -14.62 -5.78
N LEU A 45 -27.69 -14.08 -6.14
CA LEU A 45 -26.73 -13.63 -5.14
C LEU A 45 -27.30 -12.40 -4.41
N ARG A 46 -27.12 -12.39 -3.08
CA ARG A 46 -27.68 -11.35 -2.21
C ARG A 46 -27.06 -9.99 -2.55
N ASP A 47 -27.90 -8.98 -2.69
CA ASP A 47 -27.46 -7.59 -2.75
C ASP A 47 -26.83 -7.20 -1.41
N LEU A 48 -25.52 -6.98 -1.39
CA LEU A 48 -24.87 -6.32 -0.29
C LEU A 48 -25.10 -4.81 -0.44
N ASP A 49 -25.98 -4.29 0.36
CA ASP A 49 -26.07 -2.85 0.56
C ASP A 49 -24.93 -2.44 1.49
N LEU A 50 -23.82 -2.03 0.88
CA LEU A 50 -22.64 -1.60 1.65
C LEU A 50 -22.90 -0.19 2.16
N ASP A 51 -23.08 -0.08 3.47
CA ASP A 51 -23.06 1.23 4.13
C ASP A 51 -21.70 1.88 3.89
N PRO A 52 -21.64 3.04 3.22
CA PRO A 52 -20.39 3.74 2.95
C PRO A 52 -19.57 4.04 4.19
N HIS A 53 -20.24 4.36 5.30
CA HIS A 53 -19.58 4.60 6.58
C HIS A 53 -18.86 3.36 7.10
N VAL A 54 -19.48 2.19 6.97
CA VAL A 54 -18.84 0.91 7.32
C VAL A 54 -17.59 0.65 6.45
N VAL A 55 -17.70 0.94 5.15
CA VAL A 55 -16.55 0.81 4.23
C VAL A 55 -15.40 1.71 4.68
N PHE A 56 -15.67 2.99 4.96
CA PHE A 56 -14.63 3.91 5.42
C PHE A 56 -13.99 3.46 6.75
N VAL A 57 -14.81 3.14 7.75
CA VAL A 57 -14.32 2.79 9.09
C VAL A 57 -13.58 1.46 9.11
N VAL A 58 -14.04 0.45 8.34
CA VAL A 58 -13.42 -0.88 8.36
C VAL A 58 -12.12 -0.93 7.56
N PHE A 59 -12.08 -0.26 6.40
CA PHE A 59 -10.97 -0.44 5.45
C PHE A 59 -9.91 0.65 5.52
N LEU A 60 -10.30 1.93 5.64
CA LEU A 60 -9.33 3.02 5.55
C LEU A 60 -8.30 3.04 6.69
N PRO A 61 -8.69 2.96 7.98
CA PRO A 61 -7.71 3.08 9.07
C PRO A 61 -6.56 2.09 9.00
N PRO A 62 -6.80 0.77 8.81
CA PRO A 62 -5.70 -0.18 8.75
C PRO A 62 -4.85 -0.04 7.48
N LEU A 63 -5.46 0.25 6.31
CA LEU A 63 -4.71 0.44 5.06
C LEU A 63 -3.77 1.64 5.15
N LEU A 64 -4.30 2.78 5.63
CA LEU A 64 -3.54 4.02 5.76
C LEU A 64 -2.48 3.96 6.86
N HIS A 65 -2.81 3.35 8.01
CA HIS A 65 -1.85 3.15 9.09
C HIS A 65 -0.69 2.25 8.65
N ALA A 66 -0.97 1.14 7.95
CA ALA A 66 0.04 0.23 7.45
C ALA A 66 0.94 0.89 6.38
N ALA A 67 0.37 1.71 5.49
CA ALA A 67 1.14 2.49 4.53
C ALA A 67 2.06 3.50 5.24
N GLY A 68 1.55 4.21 6.25
CA GLY A 68 2.34 5.09 7.11
C GLY A 68 3.44 4.35 7.86
N TRP A 69 3.15 3.17 8.41
CA TRP A 69 4.11 2.34 9.14
C TRP A 69 5.33 1.95 8.29
N GLN A 70 5.14 1.68 7.01
CA GLN A 70 6.22 1.30 6.09
C GLN A 70 6.98 2.50 5.53
N SER A 71 6.48 3.71 5.74
CA SER A 71 7.04 4.94 5.17
C SER A 71 8.13 5.54 6.04
N SER A 72 9.14 6.12 5.39
CA SER A 72 10.21 6.85 6.06
C SER A 72 9.86 8.34 6.13
N PRO A 73 9.66 8.94 7.33
CA PRO A 73 9.39 10.37 7.44
C PRO A 73 10.52 11.23 6.88
N ARG A 74 11.78 10.77 6.94
CA ARG A 74 12.92 11.49 6.34
C ARG A 74 12.83 11.54 4.83
N GLU A 75 12.49 10.43 4.19
CA GLU A 75 12.33 10.37 2.73
C GLU A 75 11.13 11.18 2.26
N LEU A 76 10.00 11.10 2.99
CA LEU A 76 8.81 11.91 2.71
C LEU A 76 9.10 13.41 2.84
N LEU A 77 9.83 13.83 3.87
CA LEU A 77 10.23 15.23 4.05
C LEU A 77 11.24 15.68 2.99
N ALA A 78 12.15 14.81 2.55
CA ALA A 78 13.09 15.11 1.47
C ALA A 78 12.37 15.34 0.12
N GLU A 79 11.26 14.65 -0.12
CA GLU A 79 10.43 14.77 -1.31
C GLU A 79 9.13 15.56 -1.06
N LEU A 80 9.07 16.37 0.02
CA LEU A 80 7.85 17.10 0.41
C LEU A 80 7.30 17.99 -0.70
N ARG A 81 8.16 18.66 -1.46
CA ARG A 81 7.73 19.56 -2.54
C ARG A 81 7.06 18.82 -3.70
N PRO A 82 7.66 17.77 -4.31
CA PRO A 82 6.95 17.00 -5.33
C PRO A 82 5.71 16.27 -4.77
N LEU A 83 5.74 15.77 -3.54
CA LEU A 83 4.58 15.15 -2.91
C LEU A 83 3.43 16.13 -2.70
N ALA A 84 3.69 17.36 -2.22
CA ALA A 84 2.67 18.38 -2.09
C ALA A 84 2.07 18.79 -3.44
N LEU A 85 2.90 18.90 -4.48
CA LEU A 85 2.42 19.21 -5.85
C LEU A 85 1.53 18.09 -6.41
N LEU A 86 1.85 16.82 -6.14
CA LEU A 86 1.07 15.66 -6.58
C LEU A 86 -0.18 15.47 -5.73
N ALA A 87 -0.05 15.52 -4.41
CA ALA A 87 -1.13 15.19 -3.49
C ALA A 87 -2.15 16.32 -3.27
N VAL A 88 -1.76 17.58 -3.47
CA VAL A 88 -2.66 18.72 -3.33
C VAL A 88 -2.89 19.39 -4.69
N GLY A 89 -1.83 19.82 -5.35
CA GLY A 89 -1.95 20.58 -6.60
C GLY A 89 -2.62 19.79 -7.72
N LEU A 90 -2.18 18.55 -7.95
CA LEU A 90 -2.75 17.68 -8.99
C LEU A 90 -4.19 17.25 -8.64
N VAL A 91 -4.51 16.98 -7.37
CA VAL A 91 -5.88 16.64 -6.97
C VAL A 91 -6.83 17.78 -7.28
N LEU A 92 -6.49 19.02 -6.89
CA LEU A 92 -7.32 20.20 -7.19
C LEU A 92 -7.41 20.50 -8.69
N ALA A 93 -6.32 20.33 -9.44
CA ALA A 93 -6.32 20.49 -10.90
C ALA A 93 -7.20 19.41 -11.57
N THR A 94 -7.13 18.16 -11.11
CA THR A 94 -7.97 17.07 -11.59
C THR A 94 -9.45 17.32 -11.28
N MET A 95 -9.74 17.73 -10.03
CA MET A 95 -11.09 18.10 -9.59
C MET A 95 -11.70 19.19 -10.50
N GLY A 96 -10.97 20.27 -10.74
CA GLY A 96 -11.44 21.34 -11.62
C GLY A 96 -11.63 20.92 -13.06
N ALA A 97 -10.68 20.16 -13.64
CA ALA A 97 -10.77 19.69 -15.02
C ALA A 97 -11.92 18.70 -15.22
N VAL A 98 -12.08 17.75 -14.27
CA VAL A 98 -13.20 16.82 -14.30
C VAL A 98 -14.53 17.54 -14.14
N ALA A 99 -14.62 18.52 -13.24
CA ALA A 99 -15.84 19.31 -13.06
C ALA A 99 -16.24 20.04 -14.35
N MET A 100 -15.28 20.69 -15.03
CA MET A 100 -15.53 21.35 -16.31
C MET A 100 -16.02 20.38 -17.38
N VAL A 101 -15.37 19.25 -17.52
CA VAL A 101 -15.72 18.25 -18.55
C VAL A 101 -17.05 17.59 -18.22
N ALA A 102 -17.27 17.14 -16.99
CA ALA A 102 -18.50 16.46 -16.58
C ALA A 102 -19.71 17.38 -16.72
N HIS A 103 -19.63 18.64 -16.29
CA HIS A 103 -20.70 19.62 -16.49
C HIS A 103 -21.02 19.85 -17.97
N ALA A 104 -20.00 19.82 -18.84
CA ALA A 104 -20.20 20.07 -20.27
C ALA A 104 -20.81 18.86 -21.01
N ILE A 105 -20.48 17.62 -20.62
CA ILE A 105 -20.85 16.40 -21.41
C ILE A 105 -21.98 15.59 -20.79
N VAL A 106 -22.27 15.76 -19.49
CA VAL A 106 -23.31 14.99 -18.79
C VAL A 106 -24.56 15.88 -18.69
N PRO A 107 -25.67 15.52 -19.38
CA PRO A 107 -26.88 16.32 -19.36
C PRO A 107 -27.44 16.47 -17.91
N GLY A 108 -27.70 17.69 -17.51
CA GLY A 108 -28.26 17.99 -16.19
C GLY A 108 -27.29 17.96 -15.02
N MET A 109 -25.99 17.72 -15.27
CA MET A 109 -24.95 17.76 -14.22
C MET A 109 -24.74 19.18 -13.74
N SER A 110 -25.06 19.46 -12.47
CA SER A 110 -24.77 20.75 -11.81
C SER A 110 -23.26 20.93 -11.59
N TRP A 111 -22.80 22.18 -11.41
CA TRP A 111 -21.39 22.42 -11.12
C TRP A 111 -20.98 21.77 -9.81
N GLU A 112 -21.82 21.82 -8.80
CA GLU A 112 -21.59 21.26 -7.48
C GLU A 112 -21.42 19.74 -7.56
N ALA A 113 -22.32 19.02 -8.25
CA ALA A 113 -22.23 17.59 -8.48
C ALA A 113 -20.99 17.22 -9.33
N ALA A 114 -20.63 18.05 -10.31
CA ALA A 114 -19.43 17.85 -11.10
C ALA A 114 -18.14 18.03 -10.28
N PHE A 115 -18.10 18.98 -9.34
CA PHE A 115 -16.99 19.12 -8.37
C PHE A 115 -16.94 17.95 -7.39
N VAL A 116 -18.07 17.43 -6.92
CA VAL A 116 -18.15 16.22 -6.12
C VAL A 116 -17.53 15.03 -6.88
N LEU A 117 -17.91 14.82 -8.13
CA LEU A 117 -17.32 13.78 -8.99
C LEU A 117 -15.80 14.00 -9.14
N GLY A 118 -15.36 15.22 -9.40
CA GLY A 118 -13.95 15.55 -9.54
C GLY A 118 -13.13 15.27 -8.28
N ALA A 119 -13.67 15.56 -7.10
CA ALA A 119 -13.05 15.24 -5.82
C ALA A 119 -12.96 13.71 -5.60
N ILE A 120 -14.00 12.97 -5.95
CA ILE A 120 -14.06 11.50 -5.83
C ILE A 120 -13.02 10.82 -6.72
N VAL A 121 -12.84 11.26 -7.97
CA VAL A 121 -11.91 10.63 -8.91
C VAL A 121 -10.51 11.26 -8.90
N GLY A 122 -10.29 12.27 -8.05
CA GLY A 122 -9.02 12.95 -7.88
C GLY A 122 -7.89 12.08 -7.31
N PRO A 123 -8.12 11.39 -6.18
CA PRO A 123 -7.09 10.61 -5.53
C PRO A 123 -6.71 9.36 -6.32
N THR A 124 -5.49 8.88 -6.10
CA THR A 124 -4.93 7.70 -6.77
C THR A 124 -4.80 6.55 -5.79
N ASP A 125 -5.03 5.34 -6.29
CA ASP A 125 -4.82 4.10 -5.56
C ASP A 125 -3.42 3.53 -5.90
N PRO A 126 -2.53 3.38 -4.93
CA PRO A 126 -1.17 2.89 -5.18
C PRO A 126 -1.11 1.37 -5.35
N VAL A 127 -2.12 0.61 -4.89
CA VAL A 127 -2.07 -0.86 -4.76
C VAL A 127 -1.70 -1.55 -6.07
N SER A 128 -2.41 -1.22 -7.16
CA SER A 128 -2.12 -1.80 -8.47
C SER A 128 -0.76 -1.37 -9.04
N ALA A 129 -0.33 -0.15 -8.74
CA ALA A 129 0.98 0.36 -9.15
C ALA A 129 2.11 -0.33 -8.39
N THR A 130 2.01 -0.42 -7.07
CA THR A 130 3.01 -1.04 -6.20
C THR A 130 3.15 -2.53 -6.43
N ALA A 131 2.05 -3.25 -6.69
CA ALA A 131 2.08 -4.64 -7.11
C ALA A 131 2.89 -4.83 -8.42
N THR A 132 2.72 -3.91 -9.38
CA THR A 132 3.49 -3.92 -10.63
C THR A 132 4.95 -3.52 -10.40
N PHE A 133 5.21 -2.47 -9.62
CA PHE A 133 6.56 -2.00 -9.26
C PHE A 133 7.38 -3.07 -8.56
N SER A 134 6.79 -3.81 -7.63
CA SER A 134 7.46 -4.90 -6.90
C SER A 134 7.84 -6.05 -7.82
N ARG A 135 7.01 -6.37 -8.82
CA ARG A 135 7.29 -7.44 -9.80
C ARG A 135 8.39 -7.08 -10.79
N ILE A 136 8.48 -5.80 -11.19
CA ILE A 136 9.44 -5.33 -12.19
C ILE A 136 10.69 -4.77 -11.51
N GLY A 137 10.57 -4.38 -10.22
CA GLY A 137 11.60 -3.70 -9.46
C GLY A 137 11.78 -2.25 -9.91
N ALA A 138 10.73 -1.44 -9.87
CA ALA A 138 10.81 -0.03 -10.24
C ALA A 138 11.78 0.76 -9.32
N PRO A 139 12.38 1.88 -9.79
CA PRO A 139 13.24 2.71 -8.98
C PRO A 139 12.58 3.12 -7.66
N ALA A 140 13.34 3.09 -6.55
CA ALA A 140 12.83 3.36 -5.21
C ALA A 140 12.13 4.73 -5.13
N ARG A 141 12.67 5.77 -5.78
CA ARG A 141 12.10 7.11 -5.81
C ARG A 141 10.76 7.18 -6.52
N VAL A 142 10.57 6.44 -7.64
CA VAL A 142 9.29 6.38 -8.34
C VAL A 142 8.22 5.74 -7.44
N ARG A 143 8.60 4.68 -6.72
CA ARG A 143 7.74 4.02 -5.75
C ARG A 143 7.38 4.97 -4.60
N LEU A 144 8.38 5.62 -4.00
CA LEU A 144 8.18 6.59 -2.91
C LEU A 144 7.22 7.71 -3.31
N LEU A 145 7.37 8.28 -4.52
CA LEU A 145 6.50 9.35 -5.00
C LEU A 145 5.05 8.87 -5.19
N VAL A 146 4.84 7.67 -5.73
CA VAL A 146 3.48 7.14 -5.96
C VAL A 146 2.81 6.74 -4.64
N GLU A 147 3.53 6.05 -3.76
CA GLU A 147 3.02 5.64 -2.45
C GLU A 147 2.79 6.85 -1.52
N GLY A 148 3.75 7.78 -1.48
CA GLY A 148 3.66 8.98 -0.67
C GLY A 148 2.58 9.95 -1.16
N GLU A 149 2.40 10.08 -2.49
CA GLU A 149 1.28 10.81 -3.07
C GLU A 149 -0.04 10.24 -2.58
N ALA A 150 -0.25 8.93 -2.74
CA ALA A 150 -1.52 8.27 -2.42
C ALA A 150 -1.89 8.40 -0.92
N MET A 151 -0.92 8.34 -0.01
CA MET A 151 -1.19 8.54 1.42
C MET A 151 -1.71 9.95 1.76
N ILE A 152 -1.28 10.98 1.01
CA ILE A 152 -1.62 12.37 1.30
C ILE A 152 -2.83 12.82 0.47
N ASN A 153 -2.94 12.36 -0.78
CA ASN A 153 -4.00 12.79 -1.69
C ASN A 153 -5.40 12.34 -1.24
N ASP A 154 -5.51 11.19 -0.56
CA ASP A 154 -6.77 10.72 0.02
C ASP A 154 -7.32 11.71 1.05
N GLY A 155 -6.43 12.22 1.92
CA GLY A 155 -6.79 13.27 2.87
C GLY A 155 -7.23 14.57 2.16
N THR A 156 -6.49 14.99 1.13
CA THR A 156 -6.82 16.17 0.34
C THR A 156 -8.16 16.02 -0.37
N ALA A 157 -8.37 14.89 -1.01
CA ALA A 157 -9.58 14.60 -1.77
C ALA A 157 -10.83 14.51 -0.90
N LEU A 158 -10.75 13.89 0.28
CA LEU A 158 -11.88 13.80 1.20
C LEU A 158 -12.28 15.16 1.77
N VAL A 159 -11.32 16.04 2.05
CA VAL A 159 -11.64 17.42 2.45
C VAL A 159 -12.27 18.17 1.27
N ALA A 160 -11.69 18.09 0.07
CA ALA A 160 -12.28 18.69 -1.13
C ALA A 160 -13.68 18.15 -1.43
N TYR A 161 -13.91 16.85 -1.24
CA TYR A 161 -15.20 16.19 -1.34
C TYR A 161 -16.23 16.75 -0.35
N ARG A 162 -15.86 16.90 0.95
CA ARG A 162 -16.74 17.49 1.97
C ARG A 162 -17.15 18.90 1.60
N VAL A 163 -16.19 19.72 1.17
CA VAL A 163 -16.46 21.10 0.73
C VAL A 163 -17.40 21.13 -0.50
N ALA A 164 -17.15 20.31 -1.49
CA ALA A 164 -18.00 20.22 -2.68
C ALA A 164 -19.41 19.70 -2.33
N LEU A 165 -19.49 18.74 -1.42
CA LEU A 165 -20.78 18.20 -0.95
C LEU A 165 -21.59 19.23 -0.18
N VAL A 166 -20.98 20.00 0.72
CA VAL A 166 -21.65 21.12 1.39
C VAL A 166 -22.18 22.12 0.37
N ALA A 167 -21.37 22.49 -0.63
CA ALA A 167 -21.82 23.36 -1.71
C ALA A 167 -23.02 22.77 -2.49
N ALA A 168 -22.98 21.47 -2.78
CA ALA A 168 -24.06 20.77 -3.50
C ALA A 168 -25.38 20.69 -2.69
N THR A 169 -25.29 20.61 -1.37
CA THR A 169 -26.49 20.50 -0.50
C THR A 169 -27.03 21.84 -0.02
N THR A 170 -26.16 22.85 0.16
CA THR A 170 -26.55 24.16 0.70
C THR A 170 -26.63 25.28 -0.35
N GLY A 171 -26.02 25.08 -1.51
CA GLY A 171 -25.88 26.11 -2.56
C GLY A 171 -24.89 27.22 -2.19
N ALA A 172 -24.12 27.10 -1.10
CA ALA A 172 -23.18 28.10 -0.61
C ALA A 172 -21.74 27.60 -0.70
N PHE A 173 -20.86 28.42 -1.27
CA PHE A 173 -19.42 28.13 -1.35
C PHE A 173 -18.61 29.37 -0.95
N SER A 174 -17.67 29.20 -0.04
CA SER A 174 -16.69 30.20 0.35
C SER A 174 -15.28 29.59 0.26
N ALA A 175 -14.45 30.12 -0.62
CA ALA A 175 -13.08 29.62 -0.78
C ALA A 175 -12.21 29.86 0.47
N GLY A 176 -12.49 30.94 1.22
CA GLY A 176 -11.77 31.23 2.48
C GLY A 176 -12.10 30.22 3.56
N ASP A 177 -13.37 29.91 3.76
CA ASP A 177 -13.82 28.91 4.75
C ASP A 177 -13.32 27.53 4.36
N ALA A 178 -13.39 27.14 3.08
CA ALA A 178 -12.87 25.88 2.55
C ALA A 178 -11.37 25.70 2.82
N LEU A 179 -10.56 26.76 2.63
CA LEU A 179 -9.12 26.72 2.93
C LEU A 179 -8.87 26.60 4.43
N LEU A 180 -9.61 27.33 5.25
CA LEU A 180 -9.49 27.27 6.70
C LEU A 180 -9.87 25.85 7.21
N ASP A 181 -10.99 25.32 6.75
CA ASP A 181 -11.44 23.96 7.08
C ASP A 181 -10.41 22.92 6.66
N PHE A 182 -9.81 23.08 5.47
CA PHE A 182 -8.72 22.21 5.03
C PHE A 182 -7.53 22.24 5.98
N LEU A 183 -7.06 23.43 6.34
CA LEU A 183 -5.89 23.60 7.21
C LEU A 183 -6.15 23.06 8.62
N VAL A 184 -7.34 23.37 9.19
CA VAL A 184 -7.75 22.88 10.51
C VAL A 184 -7.92 21.36 10.51
N SER A 185 -8.63 20.84 9.53
CA SER A 185 -8.87 19.38 9.39
C SER A 185 -7.57 18.61 9.20
N ALA A 186 -6.67 19.10 8.34
CA ALA A 186 -5.40 18.43 8.08
C ALA A 186 -4.45 18.51 9.30
N SER A 187 -4.24 19.68 9.87
CA SER A 187 -3.35 19.86 11.02
C SER A 187 -3.88 19.15 12.26
N GLY A 188 -5.19 19.22 12.52
CA GLY A 188 -5.86 18.52 13.60
C GLY A 188 -5.74 17.01 13.47
N GLY A 189 -5.98 16.47 12.28
CA GLY A 189 -5.82 15.04 11.98
C GLY A 189 -4.40 14.57 12.25
N ILE A 190 -3.40 15.30 11.72
CA ILE A 190 -1.99 14.98 11.98
C ILE A 190 -1.67 15.01 13.47
N ALA A 191 -2.13 16.02 14.21
CA ALA A 191 -1.89 16.12 15.65
C ALA A 191 -2.50 14.95 16.44
N VAL A 192 -3.75 14.57 16.14
CA VAL A 192 -4.41 13.39 16.74
C VAL A 192 -3.63 12.12 16.40
N GLY A 193 -3.22 11.94 15.14
CA GLY A 193 -2.46 10.76 14.72
C GLY A 193 -1.11 10.65 15.41
N LEU A 194 -0.36 11.74 15.51
CA LEU A 194 0.93 11.76 16.23
C LEU A 194 0.74 11.45 17.73
N ALA A 195 -0.30 12.01 18.36
CA ALA A 195 -0.62 11.72 19.75
C ALA A 195 -0.99 10.26 19.97
N ALA A 196 -1.87 9.70 19.13
CA ALA A 196 -2.25 8.29 19.17
C ALA A 196 -1.05 7.35 18.92
N GLY A 197 -0.21 7.65 17.93
CA GLY A 197 1.02 6.92 17.63
C GLY A 197 2.01 6.96 18.79
N TRP A 198 2.17 8.11 19.44
CA TRP A 198 3.01 8.25 20.62
C TRP A 198 2.49 7.41 21.80
N LEU A 199 1.19 7.53 22.12
CA LEU A 199 0.55 6.74 23.18
C LEU A 199 0.70 5.24 22.92
N GLY A 200 0.40 4.79 21.70
CA GLY A 200 0.54 3.40 21.29
C GLY A 200 1.97 2.90 21.41
N THR A 201 2.95 3.69 20.95
CA THR A 201 4.38 3.36 21.07
C THR A 201 4.80 3.23 22.55
N GLN A 202 4.32 4.13 23.44
CA GLN A 202 4.61 4.01 24.87
C GLN A 202 3.95 2.78 25.50
N ALA A 203 2.74 2.41 25.04
CA ALA A 203 2.07 1.20 25.50
C ALA A 203 2.84 -0.06 25.06
N VAL A 204 3.27 -0.13 23.79
CA VAL A 204 4.07 -1.24 23.25
C VAL A 204 5.40 -1.39 23.98
N ARG A 205 6.11 -0.29 24.29
CA ARG A 205 7.37 -0.33 25.06
C ARG A 205 7.26 -0.99 26.43
N ARG A 206 6.05 -1.02 26.99
CA ARG A 206 5.78 -1.61 28.32
C ARG A 206 5.34 -3.07 28.23
N GLN A 207 5.26 -3.62 27.02
CA GLN A 207 4.82 -4.99 26.79
C GLN A 207 5.97 -5.87 26.32
N SER A 208 5.95 -7.13 26.75
CA SER A 208 6.81 -8.19 26.23
C SER A 208 6.05 -9.21 25.38
N ASP A 209 4.71 -9.15 25.41
CA ASP A 209 3.87 -10.06 24.65
C ASP A 209 3.70 -9.56 23.20
N VAL A 210 4.03 -10.43 22.23
CA VAL A 210 4.01 -10.13 20.80
C VAL A 210 2.58 -9.85 20.32
N ALA A 211 1.61 -10.67 20.73
CA ALA A 211 0.25 -10.57 20.27
C ALA A 211 -0.41 -9.29 20.80
N LEU A 212 -0.20 -8.96 22.09
CA LEU A 212 -0.69 -7.74 22.70
C LEU A 212 -0.06 -6.49 22.05
N SER A 213 1.25 -6.54 21.75
CA SER A 213 1.94 -5.44 21.06
C SER A 213 1.34 -5.18 19.67
N ILE A 214 1.08 -6.21 18.88
CA ILE A 214 0.43 -6.08 17.57
C ILE A 214 -1.02 -5.58 17.73
N PHE A 215 -1.77 -6.11 18.70
CA PHE A 215 -3.14 -5.68 18.95
C PHE A 215 -3.22 -4.18 19.31
N ILE A 216 -2.26 -3.66 20.09
CA ILE A 216 -2.14 -2.23 20.36
C ILE A 216 -1.99 -1.42 19.06
N THR A 217 -1.20 -1.90 18.08
CA THR A 217 -1.07 -1.18 16.80
C THR A 217 -2.38 -1.13 16.02
N VAL A 218 -3.20 -2.18 16.10
CA VAL A 218 -4.56 -2.20 15.50
C VAL A 218 -5.46 -1.17 16.19
N ILE A 219 -5.43 -1.13 17.55
CA ILE A 219 -6.19 -0.12 18.31
C ILE A 219 -5.75 1.30 17.94
N VAL A 220 -4.46 1.53 17.75
CA VAL A 220 -3.93 2.84 17.32
C VAL A 220 -4.44 3.21 15.93
N ALA A 221 -4.45 2.28 14.98
CA ALA A 221 -4.94 2.51 13.63
C ALA A 221 -6.41 2.96 13.62
N TYR A 222 -7.29 2.18 14.23
CA TYR A 222 -8.71 2.50 14.29
C TYR A 222 -9.01 3.68 15.23
N GLY A 223 -8.39 3.71 16.41
CA GLY A 223 -8.60 4.74 17.41
C GLY A 223 -8.21 6.14 16.93
N SER A 224 -7.08 6.27 16.23
CA SER A 224 -6.67 7.56 15.68
C SER A 224 -7.66 8.09 14.64
N TYR A 225 -8.17 7.22 13.78
CA TYR A 225 -9.16 7.56 12.77
C TYR A 225 -10.48 8.00 13.41
N ILE A 226 -11.04 7.14 14.27
CA ILE A 226 -12.36 7.37 14.91
C ILE A 226 -12.34 8.65 15.75
N VAL A 227 -11.32 8.83 16.60
CA VAL A 227 -11.21 10.03 17.43
C VAL A 227 -11.11 11.30 16.59
N ALA A 228 -10.34 11.27 15.49
CA ALA A 228 -10.21 12.41 14.59
C ALA A 228 -11.55 12.75 13.92
N GLU A 229 -12.28 11.75 13.40
CA GLU A 229 -13.59 11.97 12.78
C GLU A 229 -14.62 12.51 13.80
N GLU A 230 -14.66 12.00 15.03
CA GLU A 230 -15.57 12.46 16.09
C GLU A 230 -15.34 13.93 16.49
N ILE A 231 -14.10 14.42 16.46
CA ILE A 231 -13.80 15.83 16.74
C ILE A 231 -13.83 16.72 15.48
N GLY A 232 -14.21 16.16 14.33
CA GLY A 232 -14.40 16.92 13.08
C GLY A 232 -13.12 17.22 12.30
N VAL A 233 -12.01 16.48 12.54
CA VAL A 233 -10.77 16.60 11.77
C VAL A 233 -10.51 15.36 10.91
N SER A 234 -9.44 15.36 10.09
CA SER A 234 -9.19 14.28 9.13
C SER A 234 -8.74 12.98 9.80
N GLY A 235 -9.64 11.97 9.84
CA GLY A 235 -9.33 10.61 10.27
C GLY A 235 -8.28 9.94 9.38
N VAL A 236 -8.30 10.22 8.06
CA VAL A 236 -7.32 9.73 7.09
C VAL A 236 -5.90 10.16 7.46
N LEU A 237 -5.69 11.46 7.66
CA LEU A 237 -4.37 11.98 8.04
C LEU A 237 -3.97 11.55 9.46
N ALA A 238 -4.94 11.34 10.35
CA ALA A 238 -4.67 10.79 11.68
C ALA A 238 -4.17 9.34 11.60
N ALA A 239 -4.80 8.47 10.80
CA ALA A 239 -4.35 7.10 10.60
C ALA A 239 -2.94 7.04 9.98
N VAL A 240 -2.67 7.84 8.94
CA VAL A 240 -1.34 7.94 8.30
C VAL A 240 -0.30 8.42 9.29
N ALA A 241 -0.55 9.53 10.01
CA ALA A 241 0.41 10.10 10.95
C ALA A 241 0.71 9.15 12.12
N SER A 242 -0.31 8.43 12.62
CA SER A 242 -0.13 7.40 13.65
C SER A 242 0.73 6.24 13.15
N GLY A 243 0.55 5.81 11.90
CA GLY A 243 1.36 4.78 11.25
C GLY A 243 2.81 5.22 11.09
N ILE A 244 3.06 6.41 10.54
CA ILE A 244 4.41 6.98 10.38
C ILE A 244 5.13 7.06 11.73
N TYR A 245 4.47 7.58 12.77
CA TYR A 245 5.08 7.69 14.10
C TYR A 245 5.44 6.32 14.69
N SER A 246 4.50 5.37 14.62
CA SER A 246 4.67 4.02 15.15
C SER A 246 5.77 3.25 14.40
N GLY A 247 5.78 3.32 13.07
CA GLY A 247 6.79 2.68 12.22
C GLY A 247 8.20 3.24 12.45
N TRP A 248 8.33 4.57 12.53
CA TRP A 248 9.60 5.23 12.81
C TRP A 248 10.20 4.82 14.16
N ASN A 249 9.36 4.66 15.18
CA ASN A 249 9.80 4.29 16.51
C ASN A 249 9.82 2.77 16.77
N ALA A 250 9.42 1.93 15.82
CA ALA A 250 9.34 0.47 15.98
C ALA A 250 10.67 -0.16 16.40
N HIS A 251 11.81 0.36 15.90
CA HIS A 251 13.13 -0.14 16.26
C HIS A 251 13.45 0.00 17.75
N SER A 252 13.00 1.07 18.38
CA SER A 252 13.24 1.35 19.80
C SER A 252 12.14 0.83 20.74
N ALA A 253 10.97 0.51 20.18
CA ALA A 253 9.79 0.13 20.95
C ALA A 253 9.52 -1.38 20.94
N MET A 254 10.00 -2.11 19.94
CA MET A 254 9.72 -3.53 19.72
C MET A 254 11.01 -4.33 19.62
N ASP A 255 11.02 -5.55 20.15
CA ASP A 255 12.06 -6.52 19.86
C ASP A 255 11.97 -7.04 18.42
N ALA A 256 12.97 -7.80 17.97
CA ALA A 256 13.04 -8.31 16.60
C ALA A 256 11.87 -9.26 16.27
N GLY A 257 11.46 -10.11 17.24
CA GLY A 257 10.35 -11.05 17.07
C GLY A 257 9.02 -10.34 16.85
N THR A 258 8.73 -9.34 17.68
CA THR A 258 7.52 -8.50 17.57
C THR A 258 7.47 -7.74 16.27
N ARG A 259 8.60 -7.16 15.81
CA ARG A 259 8.66 -6.45 14.52
C ARG A 259 8.40 -7.38 13.34
N LEU A 260 9.02 -8.56 13.29
CA LEU A 260 8.81 -9.53 12.21
C LEU A 260 7.36 -10.01 12.16
N SER A 261 6.80 -10.34 13.32
CA SER A 261 5.40 -10.76 13.42
C SER A 261 4.44 -9.64 13.05
N GLY A 262 4.73 -8.41 13.43
CA GLY A 262 3.95 -7.21 13.08
C GLY A 262 3.93 -6.98 11.57
N VAL A 263 5.08 -7.05 10.89
CA VAL A 263 5.16 -6.92 9.42
C VAL A 263 4.34 -8.01 8.73
N ALA A 264 4.44 -9.26 9.20
CA ALA A 264 3.66 -10.37 8.63
C ALA A 264 2.16 -10.18 8.86
N PHE A 265 1.73 -9.80 10.06
CA PHE A 265 0.33 -9.53 10.39
C PHE A 265 -0.25 -8.42 9.52
N TRP A 266 0.42 -7.25 9.46
CA TRP A 266 -0.04 -6.12 8.66
C TRP A 266 -0.06 -6.46 7.17
N GLY A 267 0.91 -7.24 6.68
CA GLY A 267 0.92 -7.73 5.29
C GLY A 267 -0.31 -8.56 4.94
N VAL A 268 -0.69 -9.52 5.80
CA VAL A 268 -1.89 -10.36 5.59
C VAL A 268 -3.17 -9.54 5.73
N MET A 269 -3.25 -8.65 6.73
CA MET A 269 -4.43 -7.83 6.99
C MET A 269 -4.70 -6.87 5.82
N VAL A 270 -3.68 -6.14 5.38
CA VAL A 270 -3.77 -5.22 4.23
C VAL A 270 -4.19 -5.97 2.97
N PHE A 271 -3.50 -7.07 2.66
CA PHE A 271 -3.83 -7.90 1.50
C PHE A 271 -5.28 -8.39 1.52
N GLY A 272 -5.78 -8.88 2.67
CA GLY A 272 -7.15 -9.36 2.82
C GLY A 272 -8.20 -8.26 2.64
N LEU A 273 -7.95 -7.09 3.23
CA LEU A 273 -8.82 -5.92 3.10
C LEU A 273 -8.85 -5.39 1.66
N GLU A 274 -7.69 -5.26 1.01
CA GLU A 274 -7.60 -4.85 -0.39
C GLU A 274 -8.31 -5.84 -1.32
N ALA A 275 -8.06 -7.13 -1.14
CA ALA A 275 -8.69 -8.17 -1.95
C ALA A 275 -10.22 -8.12 -1.83
N LEU A 276 -10.73 -7.95 -0.61
CA LEU A 276 -12.16 -7.81 -0.37
C LEU A 276 -12.72 -6.55 -1.02
N LEU A 277 -12.04 -5.39 -0.88
CA LEU A 277 -12.45 -4.14 -1.50
C LEU A 277 -12.57 -4.25 -3.03
N PHE A 278 -11.58 -4.85 -3.70
CA PHE A 278 -11.60 -4.98 -5.16
C PHE A 278 -12.70 -5.94 -5.65
N VAL A 279 -12.96 -7.02 -4.91
CA VAL A 279 -14.09 -7.92 -5.23
C VAL A 279 -15.42 -7.21 -5.02
N LEU A 280 -15.58 -6.47 -3.92
CA LEU A 280 -16.78 -5.67 -3.63
C LEU A 280 -17.00 -4.58 -4.68
N LEU A 281 -15.92 -3.94 -5.15
CA LEU A 281 -15.96 -2.99 -6.25
C LEU A 281 -16.57 -3.63 -7.51
N GLY A 282 -16.06 -4.81 -7.90
CA GLY A 282 -16.57 -5.53 -9.06
C GLY A 282 -18.02 -5.97 -8.92
N LEU A 283 -18.39 -6.43 -7.71
CA LEU A 283 -19.72 -6.91 -7.37
C LEU A 283 -20.82 -5.83 -7.55
N GLN A 284 -20.49 -4.57 -7.28
CA GLN A 284 -21.42 -3.43 -7.40
C GLN A 284 -21.71 -3.05 -8.87
N ALA A 285 -20.84 -3.38 -9.80
CA ALA A 285 -20.91 -2.93 -11.18
C ALA A 285 -22.21 -3.31 -11.93
N PRO A 286 -22.71 -4.56 -11.87
CA PRO A 286 -23.94 -4.94 -12.59
C PRO A 286 -25.17 -4.21 -12.07
N ARG A 287 -25.23 -3.89 -10.77
CA ARG A 287 -26.34 -3.18 -10.17
C ARG A 287 -26.42 -1.74 -10.67
N LEU A 288 -25.30 -1.05 -10.70
CA LEU A 288 -25.21 0.32 -11.23
C LEU A 288 -25.59 0.39 -12.72
N ALA A 289 -25.28 -0.68 -13.46
CA ALA A 289 -25.57 -0.76 -14.88
C ALA A 289 -27.05 -0.98 -15.24
N GLN A 290 -27.90 -1.42 -14.31
CA GLN A 290 -29.32 -1.68 -14.57
C GLN A 290 -30.19 -0.41 -14.50
N GLU A 291 -29.73 0.64 -13.86
CA GLU A 291 -30.52 1.84 -13.57
C GLU A 291 -30.39 2.95 -14.64
N LEU A 292 -29.45 2.85 -15.58
CA LEU A 292 -29.08 3.95 -16.48
C LEU A 292 -28.78 3.47 -17.92
N ASP A 293 -28.89 4.39 -18.92
CA ASP A 293 -28.48 4.14 -20.30
C ASP A 293 -26.93 3.96 -20.37
N ILE A 294 -26.51 2.70 -20.39
CA ILE A 294 -25.10 2.30 -20.35
C ILE A 294 -24.30 2.87 -21.54
N GLY A 295 -24.92 3.02 -22.71
CA GLY A 295 -24.22 3.43 -23.94
C GLY A 295 -23.69 4.87 -23.84
N ALA A 296 -24.55 5.81 -23.52
CA ALA A 296 -24.20 7.22 -23.39
C ALA A 296 -23.24 7.46 -22.21
N LEU A 297 -23.51 6.82 -21.05
CA LEU A 297 -22.71 6.95 -19.85
C LEU A 297 -21.32 6.30 -19.95
N ALA A 298 -21.19 5.21 -20.70
CA ALA A 298 -19.89 4.59 -20.95
C ALA A 298 -18.95 5.53 -21.73
N LEU A 299 -19.49 6.24 -22.75
CA LEU A 299 -18.70 7.26 -23.46
C LEU A 299 -18.32 8.43 -22.56
N GLN A 300 -19.25 8.91 -21.75
CA GLN A 300 -18.98 9.99 -20.77
C GLN A 300 -17.93 9.56 -19.75
N ALA A 301 -18.04 8.35 -19.18
CA ALA A 301 -17.05 7.78 -18.28
C ALA A 301 -15.66 7.66 -18.93
N LEU A 302 -15.61 7.24 -20.19
CA LEU A 302 -14.36 7.19 -20.95
C LEU A 302 -13.74 8.59 -21.11
N VAL A 303 -14.54 9.60 -21.46
CA VAL A 303 -14.05 10.98 -21.61
C VAL A 303 -13.55 11.53 -20.26
N VAL A 304 -14.29 11.30 -19.17
CA VAL A 304 -13.85 11.69 -17.82
C VAL A 304 -12.55 10.97 -17.43
N ALA A 305 -12.45 9.67 -17.70
CA ALA A 305 -11.23 8.91 -17.42
C ALA A 305 -10.02 9.41 -18.23
N LEU A 306 -10.22 9.70 -19.52
CA LEU A 306 -9.19 10.29 -20.37
C LEU A 306 -8.79 11.69 -19.88
N THR A 307 -9.72 12.49 -19.37
CA THR A 307 -9.44 13.79 -18.74
C THR A 307 -8.55 13.61 -17.53
N VAL A 308 -8.89 12.69 -16.63
CA VAL A 308 -8.09 12.37 -15.45
C VAL A 308 -6.66 11.95 -15.83
N ILE A 309 -6.51 11.07 -16.80
CA ILE A 309 -5.20 10.62 -17.30
C ILE A 309 -4.44 11.78 -17.95
N ALA A 310 -5.09 12.57 -18.80
CA ALA A 310 -4.47 13.69 -19.51
C ALA A 310 -3.97 14.78 -18.55
N VAL A 311 -4.78 15.16 -17.56
CA VAL A 311 -4.39 16.16 -16.54
C VAL A 311 -3.17 15.66 -15.78
N ARG A 312 -3.16 14.41 -15.34
CA ARG A 312 -2.04 13.82 -14.64
C ARG A 312 -0.77 13.78 -15.49
N MET A 313 -0.87 13.33 -16.73
CA MET A 313 0.26 13.28 -17.65
C MET A 313 0.79 14.68 -17.97
N ALA A 314 -0.08 15.65 -18.19
CA ALA A 314 0.30 17.05 -18.40
C ALA A 314 0.99 17.62 -17.15
N TRP A 315 0.44 17.38 -15.97
CA TRP A 315 1.02 17.84 -14.69
C TRP A 315 2.41 17.29 -14.43
N THR A 316 2.61 15.99 -14.62
CA THR A 316 3.91 15.36 -14.44
C THR A 316 4.90 15.68 -15.55
N ALA A 317 4.45 16.06 -16.74
CA ALA A 317 5.30 16.50 -17.84
C ALA A 317 5.93 17.87 -17.58
N ILE A 318 5.21 18.77 -16.86
CA ILE A 318 5.72 20.10 -16.52
C ILE A 318 6.92 19.94 -15.56
N PRO A 319 8.08 20.50 -15.89
CA PRO A 319 9.25 20.41 -15.02
C PRO A 319 9.11 21.38 -13.84
N PHE A 320 8.21 21.10 -12.90
CA PHE A 320 8.16 21.82 -11.60
C PHE A 320 9.36 21.48 -10.71
N GLY A 321 10.50 21.23 -11.33
CA GLY A 321 11.82 21.15 -10.70
C GLY A 321 12.11 19.90 -9.88
N SER A 322 11.14 19.02 -9.63
CA SER A 322 11.32 17.95 -8.65
C SER A 322 10.53 16.65 -8.89
N ILE A 323 9.56 16.61 -9.79
CA ILE A 323 8.85 15.36 -10.09
C ILE A 323 9.69 14.50 -11.05
N GLY A 324 10.50 13.57 -10.50
CA GLY A 324 11.36 12.68 -11.27
C GLY A 324 12.68 13.32 -11.76
N ASN A 325 13.77 12.55 -11.74
CA ASN A 325 15.10 12.98 -12.20
C ASN A 325 15.24 13.01 -13.75
N GLY A 326 14.16 12.66 -14.46
CA GLY A 326 14.17 12.63 -15.92
C GLY A 326 12.79 12.37 -16.52
N ALA A 327 12.66 12.55 -17.84
CA ALA A 327 11.39 12.33 -18.55
C ALA A 327 10.81 10.92 -18.35
N ARG A 328 11.68 9.91 -18.23
CA ARG A 328 11.26 8.50 -18.04
C ARG A 328 10.55 8.29 -16.70
N GLU A 329 11.10 8.83 -15.61
CA GLU A 329 10.48 8.74 -14.28
C GLU A 329 9.18 9.55 -14.23
N ARG A 330 9.13 10.74 -14.82
CA ARG A 330 7.91 11.55 -14.91
C ARG A 330 6.77 10.82 -15.63
N ILE A 331 7.08 10.16 -16.75
CA ILE A 331 6.11 9.34 -17.48
C ILE A 331 5.65 8.16 -16.61
N ALA A 332 6.56 7.49 -15.89
CA ALA A 332 6.22 6.39 -15.01
C ALA A 332 5.28 6.82 -13.86
N VAL A 333 5.60 7.94 -13.18
CA VAL A 333 4.74 8.52 -12.11
C VAL A 333 3.40 8.97 -12.68
N GLY A 334 3.41 9.62 -13.86
CA GLY A 334 2.19 10.06 -14.54
C GLY A 334 1.26 8.90 -14.90
N TRP A 335 1.81 7.81 -15.42
CA TRP A 335 1.02 6.64 -15.83
C TRP A 335 0.57 5.76 -14.66
N ALA A 336 1.21 5.85 -13.49
CA ALA A 336 0.86 5.08 -12.29
C ALA A 336 -0.38 5.62 -11.53
N GLY A 337 -1.16 6.50 -12.13
CA GLY A 337 -2.30 7.17 -11.48
C GLY A 337 -3.63 6.42 -11.60
N MET A 338 -3.66 5.14 -11.26
CA MET A 338 -4.90 4.35 -11.22
C MET A 338 -5.82 4.80 -10.09
N ARG A 339 -7.13 4.63 -10.28
CA ARG A 339 -8.17 4.90 -9.26
C ARG A 339 -8.66 3.58 -8.70
N GLY A 340 -9.08 3.60 -7.43
CA GLY A 340 -9.39 2.37 -6.73
C GLY A 340 -10.55 2.48 -5.74
N ALA A 341 -10.45 1.70 -4.68
CA ALA A 341 -11.51 1.46 -3.72
C ALA A 341 -11.97 2.71 -2.96
N ILE A 342 -11.06 3.63 -2.64
CA ILE A 342 -11.39 4.87 -1.91
C ILE A 342 -12.30 5.77 -2.74
N SER A 343 -12.04 5.88 -4.05
CA SER A 343 -12.92 6.61 -4.97
C SER A 343 -14.34 6.02 -5.01
N LEU A 344 -14.47 4.68 -5.00
CA LEU A 344 -15.78 4.04 -4.95
C LEU A 344 -16.47 4.29 -3.61
N ALA A 345 -15.75 4.12 -2.49
CA ALA A 345 -16.31 4.38 -1.17
C ALA A 345 -16.82 5.81 -1.04
N ALA A 346 -16.05 6.80 -1.53
CA ALA A 346 -16.47 8.20 -1.58
C ALA A 346 -17.70 8.43 -2.47
N ALA A 347 -17.77 7.74 -3.62
CA ALA A 347 -18.96 7.82 -4.49
C ALA A 347 -20.22 7.23 -3.82
N LEU A 348 -20.10 6.08 -3.16
CA LEU A 348 -21.19 5.46 -2.40
C LEU A 348 -21.67 6.35 -1.25
N ALA A 349 -20.76 7.14 -0.65
CA ALA A 349 -21.04 8.07 0.42
C ALA A 349 -21.78 9.35 -0.01
N VAL A 350 -21.98 9.57 -1.31
CA VAL A 350 -22.80 10.70 -1.79
C VAL A 350 -24.23 10.51 -1.28
N PRO A 351 -24.82 11.51 -0.58
CA PRO A 351 -26.18 11.42 -0.06
C PRO A 351 -27.23 11.18 -1.15
N ILE A 352 -28.31 10.50 -0.79
CA ILE A 352 -29.41 10.20 -1.71
C ILE A 352 -30.18 11.45 -2.16
N GLU A 353 -30.05 12.54 -1.41
CA GLU A 353 -30.64 13.84 -1.73
C GLU A 353 -29.96 14.52 -2.94
N VAL A 354 -28.75 14.12 -3.29
CA VAL A 354 -28.05 14.62 -4.48
C VAL A 354 -28.67 13.96 -5.71
N GLN A 355 -29.33 14.73 -6.55
CA GLN A 355 -30.07 14.20 -7.71
C GLN A 355 -29.20 13.45 -8.70
N GLU A 356 -27.96 13.90 -8.89
CA GLU A 356 -26.98 13.33 -9.82
C GLU A 356 -26.18 12.15 -9.22
N ARG A 357 -26.52 11.68 -8.02
CA ARG A 357 -25.85 10.55 -7.36
C ARG A 357 -25.70 9.31 -8.26
N PRO A 358 -26.73 8.86 -9.02
CA PRO A 358 -26.57 7.70 -9.90
C PRO A 358 -25.52 7.91 -11.00
N GLN A 359 -25.46 9.11 -11.60
CA GLN A 359 -24.46 9.47 -12.59
C GLN A 359 -23.05 9.52 -11.99
N ILE A 360 -22.91 10.13 -10.80
CA ILE A 360 -21.62 10.19 -10.07
C ILE A 360 -21.10 8.78 -9.81
N LEU A 361 -21.95 7.87 -9.33
CA LEU A 361 -21.59 6.47 -9.08
C LEU A 361 -21.10 5.77 -10.33
N LEU A 362 -21.87 5.84 -11.42
CA LEU A 362 -21.55 5.14 -12.66
C LEU A 362 -20.30 5.72 -13.35
N LEU A 363 -20.17 7.04 -13.39
CA LEU A 363 -18.99 7.71 -13.92
C LEU A 363 -17.73 7.36 -13.11
N THR A 364 -17.83 7.35 -11.79
CA THR A 364 -16.73 6.93 -10.91
C THR A 364 -16.32 5.48 -11.19
N PHE A 365 -17.30 4.57 -11.26
CA PHE A 365 -17.03 3.18 -11.60
C PHE A 365 -16.34 3.04 -12.96
N GLY A 366 -16.85 3.75 -13.98
CA GLY A 366 -16.24 3.76 -15.31
C GLY A 366 -14.80 4.31 -15.31
N VAL A 367 -14.53 5.38 -14.57
CA VAL A 367 -13.18 5.92 -14.42
C VAL A 367 -12.26 4.91 -13.74
N ILE A 368 -12.71 4.24 -12.67
CA ILE A 368 -11.95 3.19 -12.00
C ILE A 368 -11.65 2.05 -12.96
N ALA A 369 -12.66 1.55 -13.67
CA ALA A 369 -12.50 0.47 -14.63
C ALA A 369 -11.50 0.82 -15.74
N VAL A 370 -11.63 2.00 -16.36
CA VAL A 370 -10.75 2.45 -17.45
C VAL A 370 -9.32 2.65 -16.95
N THR A 371 -9.12 3.28 -15.79
CA THR A 371 -7.77 3.51 -15.26
C THR A 371 -7.13 2.22 -14.75
N LEU A 372 -7.87 1.38 -14.05
CA LEU A 372 -7.35 0.13 -13.50
C LEU A 372 -6.99 -0.86 -14.63
N LEU A 373 -7.90 -1.07 -15.61
CA LEU A 373 -7.65 -1.97 -16.73
C LEU A 373 -6.66 -1.36 -17.72
N GLY A 374 -6.86 -0.10 -18.13
CA GLY A 374 -6.02 0.57 -19.13
C GLY A 374 -4.60 0.81 -18.64
N GLN A 375 -4.44 1.55 -17.55
CA GLN A 375 -3.12 1.87 -17.00
C GLN A 375 -2.50 0.64 -16.30
N GLY A 376 -3.28 -0.15 -15.54
CA GLY A 376 -2.76 -1.30 -14.81
C GLY A 376 -2.17 -2.38 -15.71
N LEU A 377 -2.84 -2.73 -16.83
CA LEU A 377 -2.31 -3.72 -17.79
C LEU A 377 -1.13 -3.18 -18.60
N THR A 378 -1.07 -1.88 -18.84
CA THR A 378 -0.04 -1.25 -19.69
C THR A 378 1.15 -0.71 -18.90
N LEU A 379 1.08 -0.59 -17.57
CA LEU A 379 2.15 -0.06 -16.75
C LEU A 379 3.42 -0.92 -16.83
N ALA A 380 3.30 -2.24 -16.73
CA ALA A 380 4.43 -3.16 -16.81
C ALA A 380 5.17 -3.09 -18.17
N PRO A 381 4.51 -3.18 -19.33
CA PRO A 381 5.18 -2.99 -20.62
C PRO A 381 5.73 -1.57 -20.81
N LEU A 382 5.07 -0.55 -20.28
CA LEU A 382 5.58 0.83 -20.34
C LEU A 382 6.90 0.98 -19.58
N LEU A 383 6.99 0.51 -18.34
CA LEU A 383 8.20 0.57 -17.53
C LEU A 383 9.38 -0.15 -18.20
N ARG A 384 9.13 -1.32 -18.80
CA ARG A 384 10.16 -2.03 -19.57
C ARG A 384 10.65 -1.23 -20.78
N ARG A 385 9.72 -0.59 -21.53
CA ARG A 385 10.08 0.26 -22.68
C ARG A 385 10.85 1.52 -22.27
N LEU A 386 10.55 2.08 -21.12
CA LEU A 386 11.26 3.23 -20.58
C LEU A 386 12.67 2.88 -20.09
N GLY A 387 13.02 1.59 -20.07
CA GLY A 387 14.29 1.13 -19.53
C GLY A 387 14.47 1.51 -18.05
N LEU A 388 13.37 1.42 -17.30
CA LEU A 388 13.32 1.53 -15.84
C LEU A 388 13.22 0.12 -15.24
N PRO A 389 14.16 -0.79 -15.53
CA PRO A 389 14.16 -2.11 -14.93
C PRO A 389 14.61 -1.99 -13.49
N GLY A 390 14.08 -2.88 -12.75
CA GLY A 390 14.21 -2.97 -11.38
C GLY A 390 15.55 -2.96 -10.77
N ALA A 391 15.52 -2.53 -9.55
CA ALA A 391 16.56 -2.75 -8.60
C ALA A 391 17.03 -4.21 -8.72
N ASN A 392 18.29 -4.39 -8.97
CA ASN A 392 19.04 -5.58 -8.57
C ASN A 392 18.51 -6.00 -7.17
N PRO A 393 18.34 -7.28 -6.81
CA PRO A 393 17.95 -7.69 -5.48
C PRO A 393 18.75 -7.01 -4.36
N PHE A 394 19.85 -6.37 -4.71
CA PHE A 394 20.60 -5.43 -3.88
C PHE A 394 20.66 -4.08 -4.59
N SER A 395 19.88 -3.10 -4.11
CA SER A 395 20.09 -1.71 -4.54
C SER A 395 21.52 -1.27 -4.13
N PRO A 396 22.18 -0.38 -4.88
CA PRO A 396 23.47 0.16 -4.47
C PRO A 396 23.44 0.75 -3.05
N ASP A 397 22.32 1.40 -2.68
CA ASP A 397 22.13 1.96 -1.34
C ASP A 397 22.03 0.86 -0.27
N GLU A 398 21.32 -0.24 -0.56
CA GLU A 398 21.24 -1.39 0.35
C GLU A 398 22.58 -2.10 0.49
N ALA A 399 23.31 -2.25 -0.64
CA ALA A 399 24.66 -2.83 -0.61
C ALA A 399 25.63 -1.95 0.19
N THR A 400 25.55 -0.61 0.05
CA THR A 400 26.34 0.34 0.83
C THR A 400 26.00 0.25 2.32
N ALA A 401 24.72 0.26 2.68
CA ALA A 401 24.30 0.14 4.09
C ALA A 401 24.75 -1.18 4.72
N ARG A 402 24.65 -2.29 3.98
CA ARG A 402 25.15 -3.60 4.44
C ARG A 402 26.64 -3.65 4.57
N LEU A 403 27.38 -2.98 3.66
CA LEU A 403 28.82 -2.86 3.70
C LEU A 403 29.26 -2.12 4.97
N GLU A 404 28.69 -0.94 5.24
CA GLU A 404 28.98 -0.15 6.44
C GLU A 404 28.65 -0.92 7.71
N ALA A 405 27.51 -1.60 7.76
CA ALA A 405 27.13 -2.43 8.89
C ALA A 405 28.08 -3.61 9.11
N ALA A 406 28.54 -4.26 8.03
CA ALA A 406 29.50 -5.35 8.12
C ALA A 406 30.89 -4.84 8.56
N GLN A 407 31.32 -3.67 8.09
CA GLN A 407 32.55 -3.03 8.51
C GLN A 407 32.51 -2.69 10.01
N ALA A 408 31.47 -2.02 10.48
CA ALA A 408 31.31 -1.69 11.89
C ALA A 408 31.32 -2.95 12.80
N ALA A 409 30.75 -4.07 12.32
CA ALA A 409 30.82 -5.33 13.05
C ALA A 409 32.22 -5.92 13.07
N LEU A 410 33.00 -5.80 11.99
CA LEU A 410 34.41 -6.23 11.95
C LEU A 410 35.28 -5.38 12.87
N ASP A 411 35.09 -4.06 12.87
CA ASP A 411 35.82 -3.15 13.77
C ASP A 411 35.52 -3.49 15.24
N ARG A 412 34.28 -3.81 15.59
CA ARG A 412 33.92 -4.25 16.94
C ARG A 412 34.54 -5.61 17.33
N LEU A 413 34.68 -6.52 16.35
CA LEU A 413 35.35 -7.80 16.59
C LEU A 413 36.85 -7.59 16.91
N ASP A 414 37.50 -6.61 16.30
CA ASP A 414 38.88 -6.25 16.60
C ASP A 414 39.03 -5.66 18.02
N GLU A 415 38.11 -4.77 18.42
CA GLU A 415 38.03 -4.28 19.81
C GLU A 415 37.83 -5.41 20.84
N LEU A 416 36.92 -6.37 20.54
CA LEU A 416 36.65 -7.52 21.43
C LEU A 416 37.89 -8.45 21.54
N GLU A 417 38.71 -8.56 20.49
CA GLU A 417 39.98 -9.28 20.55
C GLU A 417 40.97 -8.59 21.52
N ASP A 418 41.07 -7.25 21.43
CA ASP A 418 41.89 -6.45 22.35
C ASP A 418 41.38 -6.50 23.79
N GLU A 419 40.07 -6.64 24.00
CA GLU A 419 39.43 -6.84 25.31
C GLU A 419 39.65 -8.28 25.87
N GLY A 420 40.25 -9.18 25.11
CA GLY A 420 40.57 -10.55 25.52
C GLY A 420 39.48 -11.57 25.36
N ALA A 421 38.56 -11.35 24.42
CA ALA A 421 37.51 -12.32 24.09
C ALA A 421 38.07 -13.63 23.51
N ALA A 422 37.32 -14.74 23.66
CA ALA A 422 37.76 -16.06 23.25
C ALA A 422 38.03 -16.14 21.73
N ALA A 423 39.20 -16.65 21.32
CA ALA A 423 39.69 -16.63 19.93
C ALA A 423 38.82 -17.42 18.96
N GLU A 424 38.26 -18.56 19.33
CA GLU A 424 37.49 -19.42 18.43
C GLU A 424 36.12 -18.80 18.01
N PRO A 425 35.30 -18.24 18.92
CA PRO A 425 34.11 -17.49 18.52
C PRO A 425 34.43 -16.25 17.66
N LEU A 426 35.50 -15.51 17.99
CA LEU A 426 35.94 -14.35 17.20
C LEU A 426 36.30 -14.75 15.78
N ARG A 427 37.06 -15.82 15.59
CA ARG A 427 37.45 -16.33 14.27
C ARG A 427 36.23 -16.65 13.40
N ARG A 428 35.26 -17.41 13.96
CA ARG A 428 34.04 -17.81 13.22
C ARG A 428 33.19 -16.61 12.84
N LEU A 429 33.02 -15.63 13.74
CA LEU A 429 32.26 -14.42 13.46
C LEU A 429 33.00 -13.57 12.41
N ARG A 430 34.32 -13.43 12.52
CA ARG A 430 35.13 -12.66 11.55
C ARG A 430 35.03 -13.25 10.12
N GLU A 431 35.07 -14.58 9.98
CA GLU A 431 34.88 -15.25 8.69
C GLU A 431 33.49 -14.94 8.11
N LEU A 432 32.43 -15.01 8.91
CA LEU A 432 31.08 -14.70 8.49
C LEU A 432 30.92 -13.23 8.03
N TYR A 433 31.45 -12.27 8.79
CA TYR A 433 31.31 -10.85 8.44
C TYR A 433 32.22 -10.45 7.28
N ARG A 434 33.41 -11.04 7.13
CA ARG A 434 34.25 -10.88 5.93
C ARG A 434 33.58 -11.37 4.66
N MET A 435 32.87 -12.50 4.72
CA MET A 435 32.09 -13.00 3.59
C MET A 435 30.97 -12.02 3.23
N ARG A 436 30.21 -11.51 4.21
CA ARG A 436 29.17 -10.50 3.98
C ARG A 436 29.73 -9.23 3.36
N PHE A 437 30.85 -8.74 3.87
CA PHE A 437 31.55 -7.58 3.34
C PHE A 437 31.97 -7.78 1.88
N ALA A 438 32.58 -8.90 1.55
CA ALA A 438 33.02 -9.23 0.19
C ALA A 438 31.87 -9.27 -0.83
N VAL A 439 30.71 -9.83 -0.42
CA VAL A 439 29.49 -9.82 -1.24
C VAL A 439 29.04 -8.40 -1.56
N CYS A 440 29.03 -7.52 -0.57
CA CYS A 440 28.59 -6.12 -0.77
C CYS A 440 29.58 -5.34 -1.66
N VAL A 441 30.89 -5.53 -1.49
CA VAL A 441 31.91 -4.91 -2.34
C VAL A 441 31.77 -5.35 -3.81
N ALA A 442 31.53 -6.63 -4.05
CA ALA A 442 31.34 -7.14 -5.41
C ALA A 442 30.11 -6.53 -6.08
N VAL A 443 29.00 -6.41 -5.36
CA VAL A 443 27.76 -5.76 -5.86
C VAL A 443 28.00 -4.29 -6.19
N LEU A 444 28.67 -3.54 -5.33
CA LEU A 444 28.96 -2.11 -5.53
C LEU A 444 29.97 -1.83 -6.64
N GLY A 445 30.93 -2.74 -6.82
CA GLY A 445 31.91 -2.63 -7.89
C GLY A 445 31.37 -2.90 -9.30
N GLY A 446 30.07 -3.14 -9.45
CA GLY A 446 29.45 -3.52 -10.73
C GLY A 446 29.96 -4.88 -11.25
N GLY A 447 30.75 -5.59 -10.44
CA GLY A 447 31.27 -6.92 -10.70
C GLY A 447 30.32 -7.98 -10.17
N GLU A 448 30.18 -9.05 -10.92
CA GLU A 448 29.65 -10.28 -10.35
C GLU A 448 30.67 -10.83 -9.33
N LEU A 449 30.19 -11.38 -8.22
CA LEU A 449 31.05 -12.17 -7.34
C LEU A 449 31.90 -13.12 -8.20
N PRO A 450 33.18 -13.30 -7.88
CA PRO A 450 33.99 -14.30 -8.53
C PRO A 450 33.23 -15.63 -8.61
N GLU A 451 33.32 -16.33 -9.71
CA GLU A 451 32.49 -17.51 -9.97
C GLU A 451 32.65 -18.58 -8.87
N ASP A 452 33.86 -18.65 -8.32
CA ASP A 452 34.16 -19.49 -7.15
C ASP A 452 33.37 -19.08 -5.89
N GLY A 453 33.29 -17.79 -5.57
CA GLY A 453 32.53 -17.29 -4.41
C GLY A 453 31.00 -17.48 -4.56
N ARG A 454 30.47 -17.31 -5.80
CA ARG A 454 29.07 -17.61 -6.09
C ARG A 454 28.76 -19.10 -5.98
N ARG A 455 29.67 -19.94 -6.40
CA ARG A 455 29.58 -21.38 -6.31
C ARG A 455 29.57 -21.82 -4.84
N GLU A 456 30.53 -21.33 -4.06
CA GLU A 456 30.66 -21.64 -2.64
C GLU A 456 29.40 -21.25 -1.84
N LEU A 457 28.84 -20.05 -2.08
CA LEU A 457 27.59 -19.61 -1.44
C LEU A 457 26.38 -20.46 -1.83
N ARG A 458 26.28 -20.87 -3.11
CA ARG A 458 25.21 -21.74 -3.57
C ARG A 458 25.33 -23.14 -2.97
N GLU A 459 26.53 -23.69 -2.94
CA GLU A 459 26.81 -25.02 -2.37
C GLU A 459 26.55 -25.02 -0.86
N TYR A 460 27.01 -23.99 -0.13
CA TYR A 460 26.69 -23.82 1.29
C TYR A 460 25.18 -23.75 1.55
N GLY A 461 24.46 -22.93 0.80
CA GLY A 461 23.01 -22.79 0.91
C GLY A 461 22.27 -24.10 0.56
N ALA A 462 22.74 -24.86 -0.41
CA ALA A 462 22.17 -26.15 -0.78
C ALA A 462 22.40 -27.19 0.32
N MET A 463 23.65 -27.34 0.80
CA MET A 463 23.98 -28.25 1.90
C MET A 463 23.20 -27.92 3.18
N ARG A 464 23.09 -26.63 3.54
CA ARG A 464 22.36 -26.24 4.74
C ARG A 464 20.87 -26.57 4.64
N ARG A 465 20.23 -26.35 3.47
CA ARG A 465 18.83 -26.75 3.23
C ARG A 465 18.64 -28.26 3.32
N GLU A 466 19.57 -29.04 2.80
CA GLU A 466 19.54 -30.50 2.89
C GLU A 466 19.62 -30.96 4.35
N LEU A 467 20.54 -30.38 5.14
CA LEU A 467 20.66 -30.69 6.57
C LEU A 467 19.37 -30.35 7.34
N ILE A 468 18.78 -29.18 7.11
CA ILE A 468 17.51 -28.78 7.72
C ILE A 468 16.39 -29.77 7.34
N ALA A 469 16.35 -30.24 6.10
CA ALA A 469 15.36 -31.24 5.68
C ALA A 469 15.54 -32.58 6.42
N VAL A 470 16.78 -33.02 6.64
CA VAL A 470 17.08 -34.24 7.42
C VAL A 470 16.70 -34.05 8.88
N GLU A 471 17.05 -32.94 9.51
CA GLU A 471 16.67 -32.61 10.89
C GLU A 471 15.13 -32.62 11.05
N ARG A 472 14.40 -31.98 10.10
CA ARG A 472 12.93 -31.96 10.09
C ARG A 472 12.32 -33.36 9.95
N ALA A 473 12.86 -34.19 9.05
CA ALA A 473 12.43 -35.56 8.87
C ALA A 473 12.63 -36.39 10.15
N SER A 474 13.77 -36.23 10.84
CA SER A 474 14.05 -36.87 12.12
C SER A 474 13.06 -36.47 13.21
N LEU A 475 12.75 -35.17 13.33
CA LEU A 475 11.73 -34.68 14.28
C LEU A 475 10.34 -35.28 14.02
N LEU A 476 9.94 -35.32 12.74
CA LEU A 476 8.67 -35.95 12.35
C LEU A 476 8.61 -37.43 12.68
N SER A 477 9.71 -38.18 12.47
CA SER A 477 9.79 -39.57 12.88
C SER A 477 9.62 -39.76 14.39
N LEU A 478 10.37 -38.99 15.18
CA LEU A 478 10.28 -39.03 16.65
C LEU A 478 8.88 -38.66 17.17
N ARG A 479 8.20 -37.74 16.50
CA ARG A 479 6.80 -37.38 16.80
C ARG A 479 5.88 -38.57 16.49
N ASN A 480 6.01 -39.15 15.29
CA ASN A 480 5.16 -40.28 14.85
C ASN A 480 5.34 -41.53 15.70
N ASP A 481 6.55 -41.72 16.22
CA ASP A 481 6.89 -42.81 17.15
C ASP A 481 6.40 -42.53 18.59
N GLY A 482 5.72 -41.41 18.83
CA GLY A 482 5.24 -41.00 20.17
C GLY A 482 6.33 -40.64 21.16
N ARG A 483 7.58 -40.46 20.73
CA ARG A 483 8.74 -40.17 21.56
C ARG A 483 8.89 -38.69 21.90
N LEU A 484 8.25 -37.81 21.11
CA LEU A 484 8.23 -36.35 21.34
C LEU A 484 6.81 -35.82 21.45
N ARG A 485 6.63 -34.90 22.37
CA ARG A 485 5.39 -34.16 22.50
C ARG A 485 5.32 -33.10 21.41
N GLN A 486 4.10 -32.75 21.01
CA GLN A 486 3.84 -31.80 19.90
C GLN A 486 4.38 -30.38 20.19
N ASP A 487 4.37 -29.96 21.44
CA ASP A 487 4.93 -28.65 21.87
C ASP A 487 6.44 -28.56 21.65
N VAL A 488 7.16 -29.66 21.95
CA VAL A 488 8.61 -29.76 21.72
C VAL A 488 8.93 -29.75 20.20
N VAL A 489 8.17 -30.51 19.43
CA VAL A 489 8.33 -30.55 17.96
C VAL A 489 8.16 -29.15 17.38
N ARG A 490 7.08 -28.44 17.75
CA ARG A 490 6.83 -27.06 17.28
C ARG A 490 7.94 -26.07 17.69
N SER A 491 8.55 -26.28 18.85
CA SER A 491 9.65 -25.39 19.28
C SER A 491 10.87 -25.54 18.39
N VAL A 492 11.28 -26.79 18.13
CA VAL A 492 12.47 -27.07 17.30
C VAL A 492 12.19 -26.77 15.82
N GLU A 493 10.99 -27.08 15.30
CA GLU A 493 10.59 -26.69 13.94
C GLU A 493 10.69 -25.18 13.72
N ARG A 494 10.31 -24.35 14.72
CA ARG A 494 10.43 -22.88 14.62
C ARG A 494 11.89 -22.44 14.48
N GLU A 495 12.84 -23.09 15.16
CA GLU A 495 14.27 -22.80 15.02
C GLU A 495 14.76 -23.14 13.60
N LEU A 496 14.37 -24.31 13.08
CA LEU A 496 14.70 -24.73 11.72
C LEU A 496 14.08 -23.81 10.66
N ASP A 497 12.84 -23.35 10.86
CA ASP A 497 12.16 -22.41 9.96
C ASP A 497 12.87 -21.04 9.93
N LEU A 498 13.36 -20.55 11.07
CA LEU A 498 14.14 -19.31 11.13
C LEU A 498 15.48 -19.45 10.40
N ASP A 499 16.14 -20.58 10.53
CA ASP A 499 17.39 -20.87 9.84
C ASP A 499 17.18 -21.01 8.31
N GLU A 500 16.12 -21.71 7.89
CA GLU A 500 15.75 -21.82 6.48
C GLU A 500 15.39 -20.44 5.87
N ALA A 501 14.67 -19.61 6.61
CA ALA A 501 14.31 -18.26 6.16
C ALA A 501 15.54 -17.35 5.93
N ARG A 502 16.62 -17.54 6.70
CA ARG A 502 17.90 -16.84 6.52
C ARG A 502 18.63 -17.24 5.24
N LEU A 503 18.41 -18.46 4.73
CA LEU A 503 19.03 -18.94 3.49
C LEU A 503 18.33 -18.48 2.21
N ARG A 504 17.10 -17.95 2.33
CA ARG A 504 16.32 -17.42 1.19
C ARG A 504 16.62 -15.94 0.88
N ARG A 505 17.32 -15.28 1.76
CA ARG A 505 17.76 -13.89 1.64
C ARG A 505 19.24 -13.80 1.23
#